data_5a4ec1b0304cb00aef64c485d07045e1
#
_entry.id   5a4ec1b0304cb00aef64c485d07045e1
#
_cell.length_a   1.000
_cell.length_b   1.000
_cell.length_c   1.000
_cell.angle_alpha   90.00
_cell.angle_beta   90.00
_cell.angle_gamma   90.00
#
_symmetry.space_group_name_H-M   'P 1'
#
loop_
_entity.id
_entity.type
_entity.pdbx_description
1 polymer ?
#
loop_
_entity_poly.entity_id
_entity_poly.type
_entity_poly.pdbx_seq_one_letter_code
_entity_poly.pdbx_strand_id
1 'polypeptide(L)'
;MILKTSHIAVLGLVGLGLAGCASTGPAEPRVSVMPGKGKTYAAFQRDDQYCQSSAQAAIGYRSPGEEANQEAVKSAAIGTALGALGGAAIGSISGNMGAGAAIGAGTGLAAGAVVGSNQAAAAGGSIQQRYDTVYAQCMTAKGNVLPPPPTVVVQEPPTTVYVERPYRRRYYEW
;
A
#
# COMPACT_ATOMS: atom_id res chain seq x y z
N MET A 1 12.48 39.13 14.04
CA MET A 1 11.30 38.28 13.97
C MET A 1 11.06 37.64 12.61
N ILE A 2 11.66 38.15 11.53
CA ILE A 2 11.44 37.72 10.13
C ILE A 2 12.18 36.42 9.77
N LEU A 3 13.30 36.08 10.42
CA LEU A 3 14.07 34.87 10.11
C LEU A 3 13.38 33.56 10.53
N LYS A 4 12.54 33.56 11.58
CA LYS A 4 11.84 32.36 12.09
C LYS A 4 10.70 31.90 11.18
N THR A 5 10.05 32.83 10.48
CA THR A 5 8.94 32.49 9.54
C THR A 5 9.44 31.87 8.26
N SER A 6 10.66 32.20 7.81
CA SER A 6 11.25 31.65 6.59
C SER A 6 11.58 30.15 6.70
N HIS A 7 12.06 29.71 7.87
CA HIS A 7 12.38 28.28 8.08
C HIS A 7 11.12 27.40 8.14
N ILE A 8 10.02 27.92 8.69
CA ILE A 8 8.74 27.19 8.75
C ILE A 8 8.14 27.03 7.34
N ALA A 9 8.24 28.08 6.52
CA ALA A 9 7.77 28.02 5.13
C ALA A 9 8.59 27.03 4.28
N VAL A 10 9.91 26.96 4.47
CA VAL A 10 10.80 26.04 3.75
C VAL A 10 10.56 24.59 4.19
N LEU A 11 10.37 24.32 5.49
CA LEU A 11 10.00 22.97 5.98
C LEU A 11 8.64 22.52 5.45
N GLY A 12 7.67 23.43 5.34
CA GLY A 12 6.35 23.14 4.76
C GLY A 12 6.42 22.78 3.26
N LEU A 13 7.26 23.48 2.49
CA LEU A 13 7.43 23.19 1.06
C LEU A 13 8.17 21.86 0.80
N VAL A 14 9.14 21.49 1.63
CA VAL A 14 9.86 20.22 1.53
C VAL A 14 8.93 19.04 1.87
N GLY A 15 8.00 19.23 2.81
CA GLY A 15 7.00 18.20 3.17
C GLY A 15 6.00 17.89 2.04
N LEU A 16 5.62 18.89 1.24
CA LEU A 16 4.71 18.68 0.10
C LEU A 16 5.39 17.97 -1.10
N GLY A 17 6.69 18.03 -1.22
CA GLY A 17 7.43 17.46 -2.35
C GLY A 17 7.60 15.93 -2.32
N LEU A 18 7.42 15.28 -1.16
CA LEU A 18 7.59 13.83 -1.01
C LEU A 18 6.32 13.00 -1.27
N ALA A 19 5.17 13.63 -1.45
CA ALA A 19 3.89 12.92 -1.64
C ALA A 19 3.67 12.42 -3.09
N GLY A 20 4.61 12.64 -4.01
CA GLY A 20 4.39 12.53 -5.45
C GLY A 20 4.81 11.24 -6.15
N CYS A 21 5.24 10.19 -5.45
CA CYS A 21 5.83 9.00 -6.10
C CYS A 21 4.92 7.77 -6.20
N ALA A 22 3.60 7.90 -6.14
CA ALA A 22 2.74 6.77 -6.48
C ALA A 22 2.57 6.72 -8.01
N SER A 23 2.96 5.61 -8.63
CA SER A 23 2.77 5.39 -10.06
C SER A 23 1.27 5.41 -10.39
N THR A 24 0.83 6.42 -11.11
CA THR A 24 -0.56 6.56 -11.59
C THR A 24 -0.77 5.83 -12.92
N GLY A 25 0.12 4.93 -13.29
CA GLY A 25 0.05 4.18 -14.54
C GLY A 25 -1.19 3.29 -14.65
N PRO A 26 -1.63 2.97 -15.89
CA PRO A 26 -2.68 2.00 -16.13
C PRO A 26 -2.29 0.63 -15.52
N ALA A 27 -3.29 -0.22 -15.27
CA ALA A 27 -3.02 -1.58 -14.84
C ALA A 27 -2.29 -2.33 -15.97
N GLU A 28 -1.21 -3.00 -15.62
CA GLU A 28 -0.43 -3.85 -16.52
C GLU A 28 -0.41 -5.29 -16.00
N PRO A 29 -0.31 -6.31 -16.89
CA PRO A 29 -0.26 -7.70 -16.44
C PRO A 29 0.98 -7.96 -15.58
N ARG A 30 0.77 -8.48 -14.38
CA ARG A 30 1.84 -8.95 -13.49
C ARG A 30 2.08 -10.45 -13.62
N VAL A 31 1.17 -11.14 -14.31
CA VAL A 31 1.30 -12.57 -14.59
C VAL A 31 2.05 -12.78 -15.91
N SER A 32 3.06 -13.64 -15.89
CA SER A 32 3.78 -14.02 -17.07
C SER A 32 2.96 -15.06 -17.85
N VAL A 33 2.86 -14.89 -19.16
CA VAL A 33 2.16 -15.84 -20.03
C VAL A 33 3.07 -16.22 -21.19
N MET A 34 3.02 -17.47 -21.59
CA MET A 34 3.78 -17.99 -22.73
C MET A 34 2.86 -18.38 -23.90
N PRO A 35 3.33 -18.26 -25.14
CA PRO A 35 2.58 -18.73 -26.30
C PRO A 35 2.20 -20.21 -26.16
N GLY A 36 0.97 -20.55 -26.51
CA GLY A 36 0.53 -21.93 -26.60
C GLY A 36 1.27 -22.71 -27.66
N LYS A 37 1.24 -24.04 -27.56
CA LYS A 37 1.95 -24.95 -28.48
C LYS A 37 1.54 -24.67 -29.92
N GLY A 38 2.54 -24.44 -30.79
CA GLY A 38 2.33 -24.15 -32.22
C GLY A 38 1.86 -22.72 -32.53
N LYS A 39 1.74 -21.84 -31.56
CA LYS A 39 1.32 -20.45 -31.76
C LYS A 39 2.50 -19.56 -32.16
N THR A 40 2.33 -18.78 -33.22
CA THR A 40 3.34 -17.78 -33.62
C THR A 40 3.37 -16.62 -32.62
N TYR A 41 4.51 -15.95 -32.48
CA TYR A 41 4.64 -14.79 -31.61
C TYR A 41 3.68 -13.65 -31.99
N ALA A 42 3.45 -13.45 -33.30
CA ALA A 42 2.51 -12.44 -33.78
C ALA A 42 1.04 -12.77 -33.38
N ALA A 43 0.67 -14.05 -33.33
CA ALA A 43 -0.64 -14.46 -32.84
C ALA A 43 -0.74 -14.26 -31.32
N PHE A 44 0.32 -14.56 -30.57
CA PHE A 44 0.41 -14.32 -29.14
C PHE A 44 0.25 -12.82 -28.81
N GLN A 45 0.94 -11.94 -29.52
CA GLN A 45 0.84 -10.48 -29.28
C GLN A 45 -0.60 -9.96 -29.53
N ARG A 46 -1.29 -10.47 -30.53
CA ARG A 46 -2.71 -10.09 -30.76
C ARG A 46 -3.62 -10.54 -29.62
N ASP A 47 -3.41 -11.75 -29.12
CA ASP A 47 -4.15 -12.25 -27.96
C ASP A 47 -3.85 -11.43 -26.72
N ASP A 48 -2.58 -11.09 -26.51
CA ASP A 48 -2.12 -10.28 -25.40
C ASP A 48 -2.80 -8.91 -25.37
N GLN A 49 -2.76 -8.16 -26.48
CA GLN A 49 -3.42 -6.88 -26.63
C GLN A 49 -4.95 -6.95 -26.39
N TYR A 50 -5.58 -7.99 -26.96
CA TYR A 50 -7.01 -8.22 -26.75
C TYR A 50 -7.32 -8.50 -25.28
N CYS A 51 -6.55 -9.36 -24.62
CA CYS A 51 -6.78 -9.71 -23.23
C CYS A 51 -6.46 -8.57 -22.27
N GLN A 52 -5.46 -7.75 -22.56
CA GLN A 52 -5.19 -6.52 -21.82
C GLN A 52 -6.37 -5.55 -21.91
N SER A 53 -6.91 -5.30 -23.09
CA SER A 53 -8.06 -4.44 -23.26
C SER A 53 -9.32 -4.96 -22.54
N SER A 54 -9.53 -6.28 -22.56
CA SER A 54 -10.61 -6.93 -21.82
C SER A 54 -10.46 -6.80 -20.31
N ALA A 55 -9.24 -6.95 -19.80
CA ALA A 55 -8.93 -6.78 -18.38
C ALA A 55 -9.09 -5.32 -17.95
N GLN A 56 -8.66 -4.35 -18.77
CA GLN A 56 -8.90 -2.92 -18.53
C GLN A 56 -10.39 -2.60 -18.44
N ALA A 57 -11.20 -3.11 -19.35
CA ALA A 57 -12.65 -2.94 -19.31
C ALA A 57 -13.27 -3.53 -18.05
N ALA A 58 -12.78 -4.72 -17.60
CA ALA A 58 -13.29 -5.38 -16.41
C ALA A 58 -13.02 -4.61 -15.10
N ILE A 59 -11.97 -3.82 -15.04
CA ILE A 59 -11.67 -2.92 -13.91
C ILE A 59 -12.28 -1.50 -14.11
N GLY A 60 -13.03 -1.27 -15.18
CA GLY A 60 -13.62 0.02 -15.49
C GLY A 60 -12.58 1.09 -15.82
N TYR A 61 -11.47 0.71 -16.44
CA TYR A 61 -10.34 1.58 -16.81
C TYR A 61 -9.73 2.34 -15.61
N ARG A 62 -9.94 1.84 -14.38
CA ARG A 62 -9.36 2.44 -13.17
C ARG A 62 -7.89 2.08 -13.06
N SER A 63 -7.08 3.04 -12.66
CA SER A 63 -5.67 2.80 -12.35
C SER A 63 -5.53 2.31 -10.90
N PRO A 64 -4.82 1.21 -10.64
CA PRO A 64 -4.52 0.78 -9.28
C PRO A 64 -3.79 1.83 -8.45
N GLY A 65 -2.89 2.59 -9.08
CA GLY A 65 -2.17 3.67 -8.42
C GLY A 65 -3.04 4.88 -8.10
N GLU A 66 -3.99 5.23 -8.97
CA GLU A 66 -4.93 6.32 -8.74
C GLU A 66 -5.88 6.00 -7.58
N GLU A 67 -6.43 4.79 -7.53
CA GLU A 67 -7.27 4.34 -6.43
C GLU A 67 -6.50 4.32 -5.10
N ALA A 68 -5.26 3.82 -5.12
CA ALA A 68 -4.38 3.84 -3.96
C ALA A 68 -4.10 5.27 -3.46
N ASN A 69 -3.86 6.21 -4.39
CA ASN A 69 -3.65 7.62 -4.05
C ASN A 69 -4.89 8.26 -3.43
N GLN A 70 -6.08 7.99 -3.98
CA GLN A 70 -7.32 8.53 -3.43
C GLN A 70 -7.55 8.06 -2.00
N GLU A 71 -7.34 6.78 -1.71
CA GLU A 71 -7.47 6.24 -0.35
C GLU A 71 -6.41 6.79 0.61
N ALA A 72 -5.17 6.95 0.16
CA ALA A 72 -4.11 7.58 0.95
C ALA A 72 -4.44 9.03 1.30
N VAL A 73 -4.90 9.82 0.33
CA VAL A 73 -5.28 11.23 0.53
C VAL A 73 -6.48 11.35 1.48
N LYS A 74 -7.52 10.53 1.30
CA LYS A 74 -8.68 10.51 2.21
C LYS A 74 -8.26 10.23 3.64
N SER A 75 -7.47 9.21 3.87
CA SER A 75 -7.01 8.82 5.21
C SER A 75 -6.13 9.89 5.84
N ALA A 76 -5.23 10.50 5.07
CA ALA A 76 -4.39 11.61 5.52
C ALA A 76 -5.23 12.85 5.89
N ALA A 77 -6.22 13.19 5.06
CA ALA A 77 -7.12 14.33 5.32
C ALA A 77 -7.96 14.11 6.60
N ILE A 78 -8.52 12.92 6.77
CA ILE A 78 -9.29 12.57 7.98
C ILE A 78 -8.39 12.62 9.21
N GLY A 79 -7.20 12.01 9.15
CA GLY A 79 -6.24 12.04 10.25
C GLY A 79 -5.82 13.46 10.63
N THR A 80 -5.54 14.30 9.64
CA THR A 80 -5.19 15.70 9.86
C THR A 80 -6.33 16.48 10.52
N ALA A 81 -7.58 16.32 10.05
CA ALA A 81 -8.74 17.01 10.60
C ALA A 81 -9.01 16.58 12.05
N LEU A 82 -9.03 15.29 12.33
CA LEU A 82 -9.24 14.77 13.68
C LEU A 82 -8.10 15.16 14.62
N GLY A 83 -6.86 15.09 14.14
CA GLY A 83 -5.68 15.52 14.91
C GLY A 83 -5.72 17.02 15.23
N ALA A 84 -6.08 17.86 14.26
CA ALA A 84 -6.21 19.29 14.47
C ALA A 84 -7.29 19.64 15.51
N LEU A 85 -8.47 19.01 15.42
CA LEU A 85 -9.57 19.22 16.37
C LEU A 85 -9.20 18.75 17.78
N GLY A 86 -8.63 17.54 17.90
CA GLY A 86 -8.18 17.02 19.19
C GLY A 86 -7.05 17.84 19.79
N GLY A 87 -6.08 18.23 18.98
CA GLY A 87 -4.97 19.10 19.41
C GLY A 87 -5.43 20.50 19.82
N ALA A 88 -6.41 21.09 19.10
CA ALA A 88 -7.02 22.36 19.47
C ALA A 88 -7.74 22.28 20.81
N ALA A 89 -8.50 21.21 21.06
CA ALA A 89 -9.22 21.00 22.32
C ALA A 89 -8.24 20.88 23.51
N ILE A 90 -7.15 20.12 23.35
CA ILE A 90 -6.11 20.00 24.38
C ILE A 90 -5.35 21.33 24.55
N GLY A 91 -4.99 22.00 23.44
CA GLY A 91 -4.29 23.26 23.43
C GLY A 91 -5.10 24.41 24.04
N SER A 92 -6.44 24.34 23.99
CA SER A 92 -7.31 25.35 24.62
C SER A 92 -7.20 25.37 26.14
N ILE A 93 -6.94 24.22 26.76
CA ILE A 93 -6.76 24.11 28.24
C ILE A 93 -5.52 24.88 28.71
N SER A 94 -4.47 24.90 27.86
CA SER A 94 -3.21 25.61 28.14
C SER A 94 -3.16 27.04 27.54
N GLY A 95 -4.25 27.53 26.95
CA GLY A 95 -4.33 28.84 26.31
C GLY A 95 -3.61 28.94 24.96
N ASN A 96 -3.13 27.84 24.40
CA ASN A 96 -2.38 27.77 23.12
C ASN A 96 -3.09 26.91 22.09
N MET A 97 -4.37 27.16 21.83
CA MET A 97 -5.22 26.41 20.90
C MET A 97 -4.60 26.26 19.51
N GLY A 98 -3.99 27.33 18.98
CA GLY A 98 -3.36 27.29 17.65
C GLY A 98 -2.13 26.38 17.58
N ALA A 99 -1.27 26.40 18.62
CA ALA A 99 -0.13 25.51 18.69
C ALA A 99 -0.57 24.04 18.84
N GLY A 100 -1.58 23.77 19.67
CA GLY A 100 -2.17 22.45 19.84
C GLY A 100 -2.76 21.92 18.54
N ALA A 101 -3.51 22.75 17.81
CA ALA A 101 -4.07 22.38 16.51
C ALA A 101 -2.99 22.06 15.48
N ALA A 102 -1.90 22.83 15.41
CA ALA A 102 -0.80 22.61 14.46
C ALA A 102 -0.04 21.32 14.74
N ILE A 103 0.27 21.04 16.02
CA ILE A 103 0.92 19.79 16.43
C ILE A 103 -0.01 18.61 16.19
N GLY A 104 -1.29 18.74 16.56
CA GLY A 104 -2.29 17.71 16.36
C GLY A 104 -2.53 17.40 14.87
N ALA A 105 -2.57 18.42 14.00
CA ALA A 105 -2.67 18.23 12.56
C ALA A 105 -1.45 17.47 12.01
N GLY A 106 -0.24 17.81 12.41
CA GLY A 106 0.99 17.15 11.98
C GLY A 106 1.04 15.68 12.43
N THR A 107 0.74 15.38 13.67
CA THR A 107 0.69 14.00 14.18
C THR A 107 -0.46 13.21 13.56
N GLY A 108 -1.63 13.84 13.38
CA GLY A 108 -2.78 13.25 12.71
C GLY A 108 -2.52 12.95 11.24
N LEU A 109 -1.80 13.82 10.53
CA LEU A 109 -1.34 13.56 9.16
C LEU A 109 -0.43 12.32 9.11
N ALA A 110 0.57 12.24 9.99
CA ALA A 110 1.50 11.11 10.04
C ALA A 110 0.76 9.81 10.34
N ALA A 111 -0.11 9.78 11.34
CA ALA A 111 -0.93 8.61 11.68
C ALA A 111 -1.88 8.24 10.54
N GLY A 112 -2.55 9.22 9.94
CA GLY A 112 -3.43 9.02 8.79
C GLY A 112 -2.70 8.50 7.56
N ALA A 113 -1.45 8.92 7.33
CA ALA A 113 -0.62 8.41 6.24
C ALA A 113 -0.24 6.93 6.45
N VAL A 114 0.10 6.52 7.68
CA VAL A 114 0.41 5.11 7.99
C VAL A 114 -0.81 4.22 7.80
N VAL A 115 -1.98 4.62 8.31
CA VAL A 115 -3.23 3.87 8.10
C VAL A 115 -3.62 3.88 6.62
N GLY A 116 -3.50 5.04 5.96
CA GLY A 116 -3.81 5.22 4.55
C GLY A 116 -2.96 4.37 3.63
N SER A 117 -1.67 4.16 3.94
CA SER A 117 -0.79 3.32 3.12
C SER A 117 -1.26 1.86 3.06
N ASN A 118 -1.75 1.31 4.18
CA ASN A 118 -2.29 -0.05 4.22
C ASN A 118 -3.60 -0.16 3.43
N GLN A 119 -4.49 0.82 3.56
CA GLN A 119 -5.75 0.87 2.80
C GLN A 119 -5.50 1.09 1.30
N ALA A 120 -4.57 1.97 0.97
CA ALA A 120 -4.13 2.22 -0.40
C ALA A 120 -3.56 0.97 -1.06
N ALA A 121 -2.70 0.22 -0.35
CA ALA A 121 -2.15 -1.04 -0.84
C ALA A 121 -3.25 -2.09 -1.06
N ALA A 122 -4.24 -2.17 -0.18
CA ALA A 122 -5.38 -3.07 -0.33
C ALA A 122 -6.27 -2.67 -1.51
N ALA A 123 -6.58 -1.39 -1.67
CA ALA A 123 -7.44 -0.87 -2.75
C ALA A 123 -6.78 -1.06 -4.13
N GLY A 124 -5.54 -0.61 -4.29
CA GLY A 124 -4.77 -0.80 -5.52
C GLY A 124 -4.52 -2.29 -5.82
N GLY A 125 -4.22 -3.08 -4.78
CA GLY A 125 -4.00 -4.52 -4.89
C GLY A 125 -5.25 -5.28 -5.36
N SER A 126 -6.44 -4.91 -4.91
CA SER A 126 -7.69 -5.55 -5.32
C SER A 126 -8.02 -5.31 -6.80
N ILE A 127 -7.77 -4.10 -7.31
CA ILE A 127 -7.94 -3.76 -8.73
C ILE A 127 -6.93 -4.52 -9.57
N GLN A 128 -5.67 -4.53 -9.18
CA GLN A 128 -4.63 -5.25 -9.88
C GLN A 128 -4.90 -6.76 -9.91
N GLN A 129 -5.33 -7.34 -8.80
CA GLN A 129 -5.69 -8.76 -8.74
C GLN A 129 -6.85 -9.10 -9.69
N ARG A 130 -7.86 -8.23 -9.75
CA ARG A 130 -8.98 -8.42 -10.69
C ARG A 130 -8.51 -8.32 -12.14
N TYR A 131 -7.66 -7.36 -12.46
CA TYR A 131 -7.05 -7.24 -13.77
C TYR A 131 -6.28 -8.49 -14.15
N ASP A 132 -5.34 -8.94 -13.30
CA ASP A 132 -4.50 -10.11 -13.54
C ASP A 132 -5.34 -11.39 -13.69
N THR A 133 -6.42 -11.52 -12.93
CA THR A 133 -7.34 -12.66 -13.04
C THR A 133 -8.03 -12.71 -14.39
N VAL A 134 -8.62 -11.58 -14.83
CA VAL A 134 -9.32 -11.51 -16.12
C VAL A 134 -8.36 -11.70 -17.28
N TYR A 135 -7.19 -11.08 -17.20
CA TYR A 135 -6.14 -11.24 -18.20
C TYR A 135 -5.69 -12.71 -18.32
N ALA A 136 -5.37 -13.37 -17.18
CA ALA A 136 -4.96 -14.76 -17.15
C ALA A 136 -6.02 -15.71 -17.73
N GLN A 137 -7.30 -15.51 -17.36
CA GLN A 137 -8.42 -16.29 -17.88
C GLN A 137 -8.57 -16.11 -19.39
N CYS A 138 -8.49 -14.87 -19.88
CA CYS A 138 -8.56 -14.57 -21.30
C CYS A 138 -7.43 -15.22 -22.07
N MET A 139 -6.19 -15.10 -21.60
CA MET A 139 -5.01 -15.70 -22.24
C MET A 139 -5.11 -17.24 -22.28
N THR A 140 -5.59 -17.85 -21.20
CA THR A 140 -5.83 -19.31 -21.16
C THR A 140 -6.93 -19.73 -22.14
N ALA A 141 -8.03 -18.99 -22.19
CA ALA A 141 -9.12 -19.24 -23.14
C ALA A 141 -8.66 -19.13 -24.61
N LYS A 142 -7.67 -18.27 -24.88
CA LYS A 142 -7.00 -18.15 -26.17
C LYS A 142 -5.98 -19.30 -26.44
N GLY A 143 -5.79 -20.21 -25.48
CA GLY A 143 -4.85 -21.34 -25.61
C GLY A 143 -3.39 -20.99 -25.34
N ASN A 144 -3.14 -19.89 -24.66
CA ASN A 144 -1.82 -19.56 -24.12
C ASN A 144 -1.60 -20.24 -22.77
N VAL A 145 -0.36 -20.37 -22.33
CA VAL A 145 0.02 -21.14 -21.15
C VAL A 145 0.50 -20.21 -20.04
N LEU A 146 -0.11 -20.32 -18.87
CA LEU A 146 0.42 -19.70 -17.68
C LEU A 146 1.48 -20.63 -17.06
N PRO A 147 2.62 -20.08 -16.59
CA PRO A 147 3.56 -20.87 -15.81
C PRO A 147 2.87 -21.36 -14.53
N PRO A 148 3.26 -22.54 -14.03
CA PRO A 148 2.76 -22.99 -12.73
C PRO A 148 3.07 -21.93 -11.66
N PRO A 149 2.17 -21.74 -10.67
CA PRO A 149 2.43 -20.82 -9.58
C PRO A 149 3.76 -21.20 -8.91
N PRO A 150 4.56 -20.21 -8.47
CA PRO A 150 5.78 -20.51 -7.75
C PRO A 150 5.41 -21.36 -6.53
N THR A 151 6.04 -22.51 -6.40
CA THR A 151 5.92 -23.33 -5.19
C THR A 151 6.52 -22.53 -4.04
N VAL A 152 5.66 -21.92 -3.25
CA VAL A 152 6.08 -21.32 -1.98
C VAL A 152 6.48 -22.50 -1.10
N VAL A 153 7.78 -22.73 -0.97
CA VAL A 153 8.30 -23.59 0.08
C VAL A 153 7.98 -22.84 1.38
N VAL A 154 6.90 -23.24 2.05
CA VAL A 154 6.62 -22.79 3.40
C VAL A 154 7.75 -23.34 4.25
N GLN A 155 8.76 -22.52 4.50
CA GLN A 155 9.78 -22.82 5.47
C GLN A 155 9.09 -22.79 6.82
N GLU A 156 8.76 -23.99 7.36
CA GLU A 156 8.27 -24.07 8.72
C GLU A 156 9.26 -23.35 9.64
N PRO A 157 8.80 -22.41 10.47
CA PRO A 157 9.69 -21.75 11.40
C PRO A 157 10.37 -22.84 12.25
N PRO A 158 11.67 -22.73 12.51
CA PRO A 158 12.38 -23.72 13.33
C PRO A 158 11.61 -23.89 14.64
N THR A 159 11.14 -25.11 14.88
CA THR A 159 10.47 -25.45 16.14
C THR A 159 11.50 -25.22 17.25
N THR A 160 11.44 -24.07 17.90
CA THR A 160 12.23 -23.81 19.10
C THR A 160 11.71 -24.73 20.18
N VAL A 161 12.38 -25.86 20.34
CA VAL A 161 12.15 -26.73 21.50
C VAL A 161 12.60 -25.94 22.71
N TYR A 162 11.65 -25.38 23.44
CA TYR A 162 11.90 -24.83 24.75
C TYR A 162 12.31 -25.98 25.68
N VAL A 163 13.61 -26.18 25.84
CA VAL A 163 14.12 -27.05 26.90
C VAL A 163 13.89 -26.33 28.23
N GLU A 164 12.80 -26.70 28.90
CA GLU A 164 12.55 -26.28 30.28
C GLU A 164 13.73 -26.72 31.15
N ARG A 165 14.56 -25.76 31.55
CA ARG A 165 15.61 -26.06 32.54
C ARG A 165 14.91 -26.36 33.85
N PRO A 166 15.16 -27.56 34.44
CA PRO A 166 14.59 -27.88 35.76
C PRO A 166 15.06 -26.86 36.78
N TYR A 167 14.09 -26.25 37.46
CA TYR A 167 14.32 -25.30 38.54
C TYR A 167 15.06 -25.99 39.67
N ARG A 168 16.38 -25.76 39.82
CA ARG A 168 17.12 -26.22 41.00
C ARG A 168 16.62 -25.44 42.22
N ARG A 169 15.72 -26.04 43.03
CA ARG A 169 15.44 -25.57 44.40
C ARG A 169 16.73 -25.64 45.21
N ARG A 170 17.30 -24.49 45.56
CA ARG A 170 18.28 -24.42 46.65
C ARG A 170 17.50 -24.56 47.95
N TYR A 171 17.63 -25.70 48.59
CA TYR A 171 17.30 -25.81 50.00
C TYR A 171 18.35 -25.05 50.77
N TYR A 172 17.95 -24.02 51.47
CA TYR A 172 18.75 -23.41 52.51
C TYR A 172 18.57 -24.30 53.76
N GLU A 173 19.57 -25.09 54.12
CA GLU A 173 19.70 -25.71 55.42
C GLU A 173 20.14 -24.65 56.39
N TRP A 174 19.47 -24.60 57.53
CA TRP A 174 19.77 -23.78 58.71
C TRP A 174 20.74 -24.51 59.61
#